data_32839a9b1510f71000988f292df41e9d
#
_entry.id   32839a9b1510f71000988f292df41e9d
#
_cell.length_a   1.000
_cell.length_b   1.000
_cell.length_c   1.000
_cell.angle_alpha   90.00
_cell.angle_beta   90.00
_cell.angle_gamma   90.00
#
_symmetry.space_group_name_H-M   'P 1'
#
loop_
_entity.id
_entity.type
_entity.pdbx_description
1 polymer ?
#
loop_
_entity_poly.entity_id
_entity_poly.type
_entity_poly.pdbx_seq_one_letter_code
_entity_poly.pdbx_strand_id
1 'polypeptide(L)'
;MLIILRAGIYTTVQDLGREGFRRLGISTGGALDQPALKIANLLVGNAPEAAGLEITLGQFSAEFTRPGWIALTSAGCDAQLDGKPLWTGWRYPVKKGQRLALGTPKRGMRSYLAISGGIAVPEMLGSCSTDMKAAFG
;
A
#
# COMPACT_ATOMS: atom_id res chain seq x y z
N MET A 1 -3.06 0.10 -12.28
CA MET A 1 -2.81 1.33 -11.54
C MET A 1 -1.39 1.39 -11.02
N LEU A 2 -0.84 0.27 -10.72
CA LEU A 2 0.48 0.26 -10.15
C LEU A 2 1.20 -1.05 -10.45
N ILE A 3 2.48 -0.95 -10.72
CA ILE A 3 3.34 -2.09 -10.97
C ILE A 3 4.33 -2.15 -9.83
N ILE A 4 4.39 -3.27 -9.12
CA ILE A 4 5.35 -3.41 -8.04
C ILE A 4 6.68 -3.82 -8.62
N LEU A 5 7.68 -2.98 -8.41
CA LEU A 5 9.02 -3.23 -8.89
C LEU A 5 9.83 -3.99 -7.86
N ARG A 6 9.55 -3.75 -6.58
CA ARG A 6 10.24 -4.39 -5.50
C ARG A 6 9.29 -4.53 -4.34
N ALA A 7 8.95 -5.74 -3.99
CA ALA A 7 7.93 -5.96 -2.96
C ALA A 7 8.46 -5.85 -1.54
N GLY A 8 9.75 -5.74 -1.38
CA GLY A 8 10.32 -5.68 -0.06
C GLY A 8 10.31 -7.03 0.61
N ILE A 9 10.33 -7.00 1.92
CA ILE A 9 10.35 -8.24 2.67
C ILE A 9 8.98 -8.87 2.66
N TYR A 10 7.97 -8.07 2.88
CA TYR A 10 6.62 -8.60 2.90
C TYR A 10 5.62 -7.48 2.65
N THR A 11 4.88 -7.59 1.57
CA THR A 11 3.87 -6.62 1.21
C THR A 11 2.59 -7.35 0.86
N THR A 12 1.49 -6.93 1.44
CA THR A 12 0.21 -7.58 1.21
C THR A 12 -0.88 -6.56 0.96
N VAL A 13 -1.97 -7.02 0.36
CA VAL A 13 -3.17 -6.23 0.21
C VAL A 13 -4.05 -6.49 1.42
N GLN A 14 -4.50 -5.44 2.05
CA GLN A 14 -5.31 -5.55 3.25
C GLN A 14 -6.48 -4.61 3.19
N ASP A 15 -7.55 -4.94 3.90
CA ASP A 15 -8.63 -4.01 4.13
C ASP A 15 -9.08 -4.13 5.57
N LEU A 16 -10.08 -3.34 5.94
CA LEU A 16 -10.45 -3.26 7.34
C LEU A 16 -11.51 -4.22 7.77
N GLY A 17 -12.36 -4.60 6.90
CA GLY A 17 -13.54 -5.18 7.45
C GLY A 17 -14.11 -6.36 6.80
N ARG A 18 -13.56 -6.78 5.75
CA ARG A 18 -14.16 -7.85 5.01
C ARG A 18 -13.70 -9.15 5.57
N GLU A 19 -14.60 -9.84 6.14
CA GLU A 19 -14.25 -11.10 6.71
C GLU A 19 -13.67 -12.06 5.73
N GLY A 20 -14.23 -12.10 4.57
CA GLY A 20 -13.71 -12.96 3.54
C GLY A 20 -12.29 -12.64 3.21
N PHE A 21 -11.97 -11.39 3.22
CA PHE A 21 -10.63 -10.97 2.91
C PHE A 21 -9.63 -11.48 3.92
N ARG A 22 -10.00 -11.45 5.17
CA ARG A 22 -9.11 -11.93 6.20
C ARG A 22 -8.80 -13.38 6.08
N ARG A 23 -9.65 -14.11 5.39
CA ARG A 23 -9.42 -15.54 5.28
C ARG A 23 -8.54 -15.93 4.14
N LEU A 24 -7.99 -15.00 3.44
CA LEU A 24 -7.16 -15.33 2.30
C LEU A 24 -5.79 -15.84 2.68
N GLY A 25 -5.70 -16.49 3.76
CA GLY A 25 -4.47 -17.11 4.13
C GLY A 25 -3.51 -16.25 4.89
N ILE A 26 -3.93 -15.09 5.17
CA ILE A 26 -3.11 -14.23 5.97
C ILE A 26 -3.39 -14.55 7.40
N SER A 27 -2.43 -15.00 8.07
CA SER A 27 -2.64 -15.49 9.40
C SER A 27 -3.30 -14.49 10.30
N THR A 28 -3.04 -13.27 10.15
CA THR A 28 -3.59 -12.31 11.06
C THR A 28 -4.91 -11.77 10.65
N GLY A 29 -5.26 -11.95 9.45
CA GLY A 29 -6.51 -11.42 8.96
C GLY A 29 -6.56 -9.92 9.07
N GLY A 30 -6.60 -9.23 8.01
CA GLY A 30 -6.72 -7.79 8.00
C GLY A 30 -5.44 -7.07 8.37
N ALA A 31 -5.49 -5.78 8.30
CA ALA A 31 -4.36 -4.94 8.60
C ALA A 31 -4.08 -4.95 10.09
N LEU A 32 -2.82 -4.94 10.45
CA LEU A 32 -2.42 -4.90 11.84
C LEU A 32 -2.68 -3.56 12.48
N ASP A 33 -2.54 -2.51 11.74
CA ASP A 33 -2.82 -1.17 12.24
C ASP A 33 -3.99 -0.63 11.45
N GLN A 34 -5.18 -0.98 11.84
CA GLN A 34 -6.38 -0.58 11.13
C GLN A 34 -6.56 0.93 11.07
N PRO A 35 -6.33 1.67 12.15
CA PRO A 35 -6.45 3.13 12.05
C PRO A 35 -5.52 3.73 11.01
N ALA A 36 -4.32 3.21 10.88
CA ALA A 36 -3.40 3.76 9.89
C ALA A 36 -3.90 3.55 8.47
N LEU A 37 -4.42 2.37 8.16
CA LEU A 37 -4.97 2.12 6.84
C LEU A 37 -6.20 2.98 6.59
N LYS A 38 -7.04 3.11 7.58
CA LYS A 38 -8.24 3.93 7.46
C LYS A 38 -7.88 5.38 7.13
N ILE A 39 -6.92 5.92 7.83
CA ILE A 39 -6.49 7.29 7.58
C ILE A 39 -5.92 7.43 6.18
N ALA A 40 -5.11 6.49 5.75
CA ALA A 40 -4.55 6.55 4.41
C ALA A 40 -5.65 6.57 3.36
N ASN A 41 -6.66 5.73 3.52
CA ASN A 41 -7.78 5.72 2.61
C ASN A 41 -8.53 7.04 2.60
N LEU A 42 -8.81 7.59 3.75
CA LEU A 42 -9.54 8.84 3.83
C LEU A 42 -8.76 9.99 3.20
N LEU A 43 -7.46 9.99 3.34
CA LEU A 43 -6.64 11.05 2.76
C LEU A 43 -6.75 11.11 1.24
N VAL A 44 -6.95 9.99 0.59
CA VAL A 44 -7.06 9.95 -0.86
C VAL A 44 -8.51 9.88 -1.34
N GLY A 45 -9.46 10.03 -0.44
CA GLY A 45 -10.86 10.07 -0.82
C GLY A 45 -11.52 8.72 -0.99
N ASN A 46 -10.89 7.68 -0.51
CA ASN A 46 -11.49 6.34 -0.54
C ASN A 46 -12.37 6.11 0.67
N ALA A 47 -13.23 5.13 0.58
CA ALA A 47 -13.93 4.64 1.75
C ALA A 47 -12.91 4.08 2.74
N PRO A 48 -13.15 4.21 4.03
CA PRO A 48 -12.15 3.75 5.01
C PRO A 48 -11.84 2.27 4.92
N GLU A 49 -12.77 1.48 4.42
CA GLU A 49 -12.58 0.05 4.32
C GLU A 49 -12.01 -0.40 2.97
N ALA A 50 -11.62 0.52 2.14
CA ALA A 50 -11.04 0.15 0.86
C ALA A 50 -9.71 -0.57 1.06
N ALA A 51 -9.35 -1.41 0.12
CA ALA A 51 -8.10 -2.13 0.20
C ALA A 51 -6.91 -1.21 -0.03
N GLY A 52 -5.85 -1.45 0.70
CA GLY A 52 -4.58 -0.77 0.53
C GLY A 52 -3.45 -1.75 0.67
N LEU A 53 -2.23 -1.28 0.59
CA LEU A 53 -1.07 -2.13 0.77
C LEU A 53 -0.51 -1.98 2.17
N GLU A 54 -0.19 -3.11 2.77
CA GLU A 54 0.55 -3.13 4.03
C GLU A 54 1.97 -3.57 3.69
N ILE A 55 2.92 -2.71 3.97
CA ILE A 55 4.31 -2.92 3.59
C ILE A 55 5.13 -3.08 4.86
N THR A 56 5.74 -4.23 5.02
CA THR A 56 6.51 -4.54 6.22
C THR A 56 7.98 -4.25 5.98
N LEU A 57 8.54 -3.42 6.84
CA LEU A 57 9.97 -3.06 6.83
C LEU A 57 10.46 -2.39 5.56
N GLY A 58 9.57 -1.75 4.86
CA GLY A 58 9.97 -0.95 3.70
C GLY A 58 10.58 -1.73 2.57
N GLN A 59 11.63 -1.20 1.97
CA GLN A 59 12.32 -1.82 0.85
C GLN A 59 11.37 -2.10 -0.30
N PHE A 60 10.48 -1.19 -0.55
CA PHE A 60 9.40 -1.35 -1.50
C PHE A 60 9.54 -0.32 -2.61
N SER A 61 9.23 -0.66 -3.83
CA SER A 61 9.12 0.32 -4.89
C SER A 61 8.06 -0.08 -5.88
N ALA A 62 7.44 0.92 -6.47
CA ALA A 62 6.36 0.71 -7.42
C ALA A 62 6.33 1.86 -8.42
N GLU A 63 5.79 1.56 -9.59
CA GLU A 63 5.59 2.57 -10.62
C GLU A 63 4.10 2.71 -10.87
N PHE A 64 3.63 3.95 -11.00
CA PHE A 64 2.22 4.21 -11.24
C PHE A 64 1.92 4.19 -12.73
N THR A 65 0.84 3.54 -13.09
CA THR A 65 0.49 3.38 -14.49
C THR A 65 -0.52 4.41 -14.96
N ARG A 66 -1.04 5.21 -14.04
CA ARG A 66 -1.95 6.31 -14.39
C ARG A 66 -1.97 7.31 -13.25
N PRO A 67 -2.49 8.51 -13.51
CA PRO A 67 -2.53 9.55 -12.48
C PRO A 67 -3.48 9.19 -11.33
N GLY A 68 -3.21 9.75 -10.18
CA GLY A 68 -4.07 9.57 -9.02
C GLY A 68 -3.46 10.25 -7.81
N TRP A 69 -3.94 9.84 -6.65
CA TRP A 69 -3.46 10.33 -5.37
C TRP A 69 -2.99 9.15 -4.54
N ILE A 70 -1.97 9.37 -3.74
CA ILE A 70 -1.50 8.35 -2.81
C ILE A 70 -1.35 8.95 -1.43
N ALA A 71 -1.40 8.10 -0.43
CA ALA A 71 -1.10 8.48 0.94
C ALA A 71 -0.38 7.33 1.64
N LEU A 72 0.58 7.69 2.47
CA LEU A 72 1.32 6.75 3.30
C LEU A 72 1.07 7.07 4.75
N THR A 73 0.89 6.07 5.56
CA THR A 73 0.71 6.26 7.00
C THR A 73 1.53 5.23 7.77
N SER A 74 1.69 5.47 9.04
CA SER A 74 2.34 4.61 10.01
C SER A 74 3.85 4.72 9.99
N ALA A 75 4.60 3.67 9.76
CA ALA A 75 6.04 3.70 9.99
C ALA A 75 6.74 4.87 9.29
N GLY A 76 7.67 5.47 9.99
CA GLY A 76 8.44 6.56 9.43
C GLY A 76 9.56 6.05 8.57
N CYS A 77 9.25 5.62 7.38
CA CYS A 77 10.28 5.18 6.46
C CYS A 77 10.63 6.31 5.51
N ASP A 78 11.76 6.12 4.87
CA ASP A 78 12.28 7.08 3.95
C ASP A 78 11.55 6.92 2.63
N ALA A 79 10.50 7.67 2.44
CA ALA A 79 9.66 7.55 1.26
C ALA A 79 10.01 8.63 0.26
N GLN A 80 10.09 8.26 -1.00
CA GLN A 80 10.39 9.21 -2.06
C GLN A 80 9.54 8.92 -3.28
N LEU A 81 9.13 9.97 -3.94
CA LEU A 81 8.45 9.89 -5.22
C LEU A 81 9.36 10.53 -6.25
N ASP A 82 9.89 9.73 -7.17
CA ASP A 82 10.88 10.16 -8.15
C ASP A 82 12.03 10.92 -7.48
N GLY A 83 12.50 10.39 -6.36
CA GLY A 83 13.61 10.98 -5.64
C GLY A 83 13.26 12.12 -4.71
N LYS A 84 12.02 12.56 -4.69
CA LYS A 84 11.61 13.65 -3.80
C LYS A 84 11.00 13.09 -2.54
N PRO A 85 11.43 13.54 -1.38
CA PRO A 85 10.92 13.01 -0.13
C PRO A 85 9.42 13.24 0.04
N LEU A 86 8.77 12.27 0.62
CA LEU A 86 7.37 12.37 0.98
C LEU A 86 7.22 12.23 2.48
N TRP A 87 6.16 12.84 3.00
CA TRP A 87 5.83 12.72 4.42
C TRP A 87 4.71 11.73 4.59
N THR A 88 4.73 10.99 5.66
CA THR A 88 3.58 10.16 6.02
C THR A 88 2.48 11.07 6.55
N GLY A 89 1.25 10.64 6.37
CA GLY A 89 0.11 11.41 6.86
C GLY A 89 -0.37 12.50 5.92
N TRP A 90 0.14 12.52 4.71
CA TRP A 90 -0.29 13.46 3.69
C TRP A 90 -0.68 12.73 2.42
N ARG A 91 -1.40 13.41 1.57
CA ARG A 91 -1.69 12.89 0.23
C ARG A 91 -0.81 13.58 -0.78
N TYR A 92 -0.46 12.86 -1.82
CA TYR A 92 0.37 13.39 -2.90
C TYR A 92 -0.19 12.97 -4.24
N PRO A 93 -0.18 13.87 -5.23
CA PRO A 93 -0.60 13.48 -6.57
C PRO A 93 0.51 12.67 -7.24
N VAL A 94 0.11 11.70 -8.02
CA VAL A 94 1.06 10.94 -8.82
C VAL A 94 0.65 10.99 -10.27
N LYS A 95 1.61 10.83 -11.15
CA LYS A 95 1.40 10.80 -12.59
C LYS A 95 1.88 9.47 -13.12
N LYS A 96 1.40 9.13 -14.31
CA LYS A 96 1.85 7.92 -14.97
C LYS A 96 3.36 7.92 -15.08
N GLY A 97 3.98 6.83 -14.73
CA GLY A 97 5.42 6.64 -14.83
C GLY A 97 6.21 7.06 -13.62
N GLN A 98 5.60 7.74 -12.67
CA GLN A 98 6.32 8.09 -11.47
C GLN A 98 6.53 6.87 -10.58
N ARG A 99 7.61 6.89 -9.82
CA ARG A 99 7.99 5.75 -8.98
C ARG A 99 8.07 6.15 -7.53
N LEU A 100 7.46 5.32 -6.71
CA LEU A 100 7.50 5.46 -5.26
C LEU A 100 8.52 4.48 -4.72
N ALA A 101 9.35 4.91 -3.82
CA ALA A 101 10.31 4.03 -3.16
C ALA A 101 10.26 4.26 -1.67
N LEU A 102 10.25 3.19 -0.91
CA LEU A 102 10.32 3.23 0.54
C LEU A 102 11.59 2.55 1.00
N GLY A 103 12.37 3.24 1.80
CA GLY A 103 13.53 2.64 2.41
C GLY A 103 13.16 1.92 3.69
N THR A 104 14.16 1.60 4.48
CA THR A 104 13.94 0.92 5.75
C THR A 104 13.36 1.90 6.76
N PRO A 105 12.30 1.52 7.45
CA PRO A 105 11.71 2.42 8.43
C PRO A 105 12.62 2.59 9.64
N LYS A 106 12.61 3.79 10.17
CA LYS A 106 13.37 4.09 11.37
C LYS A 106 12.57 3.83 12.61
N ARG A 107 11.26 3.80 12.47
CA ARG A 107 10.35 3.54 13.57
C ARG A 107 9.24 2.65 13.09
N GLY A 108 8.81 1.76 13.93
CA GLY A 108 7.74 0.86 13.57
C GLY A 108 8.17 -0.13 12.52
N MET A 109 7.25 -0.91 12.06
CA MET A 109 7.55 -1.97 11.12
C MET A 109 6.76 -1.88 9.85
N ARG A 110 5.56 -1.34 9.91
CA ARG A 110 4.65 -1.39 8.77
C ARG A 110 4.22 -0.03 8.32
N SER A 111 4.13 0.11 7.01
CA SER A 111 3.59 1.30 6.37
C SER A 111 2.36 0.90 5.58
N TYR A 112 1.44 1.83 5.43
CA TYR A 112 0.22 1.59 4.67
C TYR A 112 0.16 2.57 3.52
N LEU A 113 -0.09 2.04 2.33
CA LEU A 113 -0.21 2.84 1.13
C LEU A 113 -1.62 2.72 0.60
N ALA A 114 -2.29 3.86 0.48
CA ALA A 114 -3.59 3.93 -0.17
C ALA A 114 -3.43 4.65 -1.49
N ILE A 115 -4.22 4.23 -2.46
CA ILE A 115 -4.23 4.82 -3.79
C ILE A 115 -5.66 5.18 -4.11
N SER A 116 -5.89 6.36 -4.63
CA SER A 116 -7.25 6.80 -4.94
C SER A 116 -7.91 5.83 -5.90
N GLY A 117 -9.16 5.52 -5.62
CA GLY A 117 -9.89 4.50 -6.37
C GLY A 117 -9.69 3.11 -5.83
N GLY A 118 -8.85 2.93 -4.83
CA GLY A 118 -8.61 1.64 -4.23
C GLY A 118 -7.68 0.78 -5.04
N ILE A 119 -7.44 -0.40 -4.55
CA ILE A 119 -6.58 -1.36 -5.22
C ILE A 119 -7.44 -2.53 -5.67
N ALA A 120 -7.56 -2.69 -6.96
CA ALA A 120 -8.39 -3.72 -7.53
C ALA A 120 -7.57 -4.95 -7.81
N VAL A 121 -7.30 -5.67 -6.79
CA VAL A 121 -6.39 -6.76 -6.91
C VAL A 121 -6.99 -8.13 -6.88
N PRO A 122 -7.93 -8.32 -6.06
CA PRO A 122 -8.30 -9.69 -5.69
C PRO A 122 -8.60 -10.62 -6.81
N GLU A 123 -9.29 -10.15 -7.77
CA GLU A 123 -9.67 -11.08 -8.77
C GLU A 123 -8.54 -11.64 -9.52
N MET A 124 -7.55 -10.86 -9.73
CA MET A 124 -6.49 -11.31 -10.52
C MET A 124 -5.68 -12.31 -9.83
N LEU A 125 -5.63 -12.21 -8.56
CA LEU A 125 -4.67 -12.99 -7.88
C LEU A 125 -5.18 -14.25 -7.34
N GLY A 126 -6.40 -14.34 -7.12
CA GLY A 126 -6.86 -15.51 -6.50
C GLY A 126 -6.26 -15.72 -5.14
N SER A 127 -5.04 -15.69 -5.02
CA SER A 127 -4.44 -15.86 -3.75
C SER A 127 -3.68 -14.66 -3.38
N CYS A 128 -4.22 -13.67 -3.66
CA CYS A 128 -3.64 -12.43 -3.77
C CYS A 128 -2.75 -11.96 -2.70
N SER A 129 -3.07 -12.18 -1.55
CA SER A 129 -2.50 -11.39 -0.54
C SER A 129 -1.05 -11.63 -0.30
N THR A 130 -0.54 -12.72 -0.75
CA THR A 130 0.81 -13.00 -0.37
C THR A 130 1.78 -12.95 -1.48
N ASP A 131 1.32 -13.04 -2.67
CA ASP A 131 2.27 -13.15 -3.75
C ASP A 131 2.34 -11.89 -4.54
N MET A 132 2.74 -10.88 -3.87
CA MET A 132 2.73 -9.57 -4.45
C MET A 132 3.65 -9.39 -5.59
N LYS A 133 4.76 -10.05 -5.54
CA LYS A 133 5.74 -9.82 -6.56
C LYS A 133 5.28 -10.26 -7.91
N ALA A 134 4.28 -11.05 -7.99
CA ALA A 134 3.84 -11.46 -9.27
C ALA A 134 2.78 -10.59 -9.76
N ALA A 135 2.30 -9.71 -9.01
CA ALA A 135 1.07 -9.42 -9.37
C ALA A 135 0.52 -8.18 -9.70
N PHE A 136 1.01 -7.26 -9.30
CA PHE A 136 0.32 -6.05 -9.53
C PHE A 136 0.81 -5.42 -10.75
N GLY A 137 0.50 -6.05 -11.73
CA GLY A 137 0.80 -5.48 -12.99
C GLY A 137 -0.21 -4.51 -13.43
#